data_b99a300f68e1fe834db75888cee485d0
#
_entry.id   b99a300f68e1fe834db75888cee485d0
#
_cell.length_a   1.000
_cell.length_b   1.000
_cell.length_c   1.000
_cell.angle_alpha   90.00
_cell.angle_beta   90.00
_cell.angle_gamma   90.00
#
_symmetry.space_group_name_H-M   'P 1'
#
loop_
_entity.id
_entity.type
_entity.pdbx_description
1 polymer ?
#
loop_
_entity_poly.entity_id
_entity_poly.type
_entity_poly.pdbx_seq_one_letter_code
_entity_poly.pdbx_strand_id
1 'polypeptide(L)'
;MENSYHPSTTSLVWIYMRFSAHIVIILAAVLLLCQMGGYNPIKYLMKSSLLCIVLQIVLVISILLVGFSRNFYLPFLGWSVYPCGSLAEKIPADANTTVMVKVQPNVNVIYWATEPNEHTTQPISNPWDAYANYDNSGVVKADADGNAVLRVRNPSSYKVGLLSKTLKSHIHYRICHHSGMLSEVKTVFV
;
A
#
# COMPACT_ATOMS: atom_id res chain seq x y z
N MET A 1 11.98 -21.16 18.32
CA MET A 1 10.87 -21.66 17.47
C MET A 1 10.79 -20.77 16.24
N GLU A 2 11.27 -21.29 15.15
CA GLU A 2 11.29 -20.60 13.87
C GLU A 2 9.88 -20.68 13.30
N ASN A 3 9.12 -19.58 13.42
CA ASN A 3 7.86 -19.46 12.71
C ASN A 3 8.19 -19.21 11.24
N SER A 4 8.37 -20.29 10.48
CA SER A 4 8.41 -20.23 9.03
C SER A 4 7.07 -19.67 8.55
N TYR A 5 7.11 -18.46 7.99
CA TYR A 5 5.95 -17.84 7.34
C TYR A 5 5.59 -18.68 6.11
N HIS A 6 4.63 -19.55 6.24
CA HIS A 6 3.98 -20.18 5.10
C HIS A 6 2.80 -19.28 4.68
N PRO A 7 2.82 -18.71 3.48
CA PRO A 7 1.68 -17.96 3.00
C PRO A 7 0.46 -18.88 2.99
N SER A 8 -0.66 -18.39 3.49
CA SER A 8 -1.92 -19.13 3.45
C SER A 8 -2.28 -19.47 2.00
N THR A 9 -2.96 -20.57 1.76
CA THR A 9 -3.41 -20.99 0.42
C THR A 9 -4.22 -19.88 -0.28
N THR A 10 -4.98 -19.10 0.46
CA THR A 10 -5.69 -17.92 -0.03
C THR A 10 -4.75 -16.84 -0.55
N SER A 11 -3.60 -16.60 0.10
CA SER A 11 -2.61 -15.63 -0.38
C SER A 11 -1.93 -16.08 -1.66
N LEU A 12 -1.64 -17.37 -1.82
CA LEU A 12 -1.08 -17.94 -3.04
C LEU A 12 -2.06 -17.80 -4.23
N VAL A 13 -3.33 -18.12 -4.03
CA VAL A 13 -4.36 -17.96 -5.07
C VAL A 13 -4.42 -16.50 -5.55
N TRP A 14 -4.40 -15.53 -4.64
CA TRP A 14 -4.38 -14.11 -5.01
C TRP A 14 -3.13 -13.70 -5.79
N ILE A 15 -1.96 -14.25 -5.46
CA ILE A 15 -0.72 -14.00 -6.20
C ILE A 15 -0.83 -14.54 -7.63
N TYR A 16 -1.31 -15.77 -7.81
CA TYR A 16 -1.48 -16.36 -9.14
C TYR A 16 -2.54 -15.62 -9.96
N MET A 17 -3.66 -15.24 -9.37
CA MET A 17 -4.69 -14.46 -10.07
C MET A 17 -4.14 -13.11 -10.56
N ARG A 18 -3.36 -12.40 -9.75
CA ARG A 18 -2.74 -11.14 -10.16
C ARG A 18 -1.70 -11.33 -11.25
N PHE A 19 -0.86 -12.36 -11.13
CA PHE A 19 0.13 -12.68 -12.16
C PHE A 19 -0.54 -12.98 -13.49
N SER A 20 -1.58 -13.81 -13.49
CA SER A 20 -2.37 -14.11 -14.69
C SER A 20 -3.02 -12.87 -15.30
N ALA A 21 -3.55 -11.96 -14.46
CA ALA A 21 -4.12 -10.70 -14.90
C ALA A 21 -3.09 -9.80 -15.60
N HIS A 22 -1.86 -9.73 -15.12
CA HIS A 22 -0.78 -8.99 -15.79
C HIS A 22 -0.45 -9.59 -17.17
N ILE A 23 -0.39 -10.92 -17.27
CA ILE A 23 -0.16 -11.60 -18.57
C ILE A 23 -1.26 -11.25 -19.57
N VAL A 24 -2.53 -11.29 -19.16
CA VAL A 24 -3.67 -10.93 -20.04
C VAL A 24 -3.55 -9.50 -20.54
N ILE A 25 -3.19 -8.54 -19.67
CA ILE A 25 -3.03 -7.13 -20.03
C ILE A 25 -1.86 -6.95 -21.01
N ILE A 26 -0.72 -7.62 -20.78
CA ILE A 26 0.44 -7.56 -21.67
C ILE A 26 0.10 -8.13 -23.04
N LEU A 27 -0.57 -9.28 -23.11
CA LEU A 27 -1.01 -9.88 -24.37
C LEU A 27 -1.97 -8.97 -25.13
N ALA A 28 -2.93 -8.35 -24.44
CA ALA A 28 -3.85 -7.40 -25.05
C ALA A 28 -3.10 -6.17 -25.62
N ALA A 29 -2.11 -5.65 -24.89
CA ALA A 29 -1.29 -4.54 -25.35
C ALA A 29 -0.46 -4.92 -26.60
N VAL A 30 0.14 -6.11 -26.60
CA VAL A 30 0.89 -6.62 -27.77
C VAL A 30 -0.03 -6.76 -28.99
N LEU A 31 -1.24 -7.30 -28.83
CA LEU A 31 -2.22 -7.43 -29.89
C LEU A 31 -2.64 -6.07 -30.47
N LEU A 32 -2.83 -5.06 -29.61
CA LEU A 32 -3.12 -3.69 -30.04
C LEU A 32 -1.96 -3.08 -30.82
N LEU A 33 -0.71 -3.27 -30.35
CA LEU A 33 0.48 -2.79 -31.07
C LEU A 33 0.63 -3.45 -32.46
N CYS A 34 0.39 -4.75 -32.55
CA CYS A 34 0.36 -5.45 -33.83
C CYS A 34 -0.70 -4.88 -34.79
N GLN A 35 -1.89 -4.57 -34.27
CA GLN A 35 -2.96 -3.97 -35.05
C GLN A 35 -2.57 -2.57 -35.55
N MET A 36 -1.93 -1.75 -34.73
CA MET A 36 -1.43 -0.44 -35.12
C MET A 36 -0.34 -0.53 -36.19
N GLY A 37 0.48 -1.60 -36.16
CA GLY A 37 1.50 -1.92 -37.18
C GLY A 37 0.95 -2.50 -38.47
N GLY A 38 -0.38 -2.60 -38.62
CA GLY A 38 -1.04 -3.14 -39.82
C GLY A 38 -1.20 -4.66 -39.83
N TYR A 39 -0.70 -5.36 -38.84
CA TYR A 39 -0.91 -6.80 -38.68
C TYR A 39 -2.11 -7.04 -37.74
N ASN A 40 -3.16 -7.69 -38.24
CA ASN A 40 -4.40 -7.93 -37.50
C ASN A 40 -4.58 -9.40 -37.12
N PRO A 41 -3.91 -9.90 -36.06
CA PRO A 41 -4.07 -11.28 -35.61
C PRO A 41 -5.48 -11.55 -35.04
N ILE A 42 -6.17 -10.50 -34.63
CA ILE A 42 -7.50 -10.55 -33.99
C ILE A 42 -8.57 -11.00 -35.04
N LYS A 43 -8.36 -10.71 -36.32
CA LYS A 43 -9.31 -11.09 -37.37
C LYS A 43 -9.57 -12.60 -37.42
N TYR A 44 -8.59 -13.41 -37.03
CA TYR A 44 -8.72 -14.87 -36.98
C TYR A 44 -9.38 -15.37 -35.71
N LEU A 45 -9.20 -14.68 -34.60
CA LEU A 45 -9.77 -15.00 -33.29
C LEU A 45 -11.24 -14.54 -33.16
N MET A 46 -11.65 -13.51 -33.90
CA MET A 46 -12.96 -12.87 -33.76
C MET A 46 -14.06 -13.47 -34.71
N LYS A 47 -13.90 -14.67 -35.22
CA LYS A 47 -14.97 -15.34 -35.95
C LYS A 47 -16.20 -15.66 -35.08
N SER A 48 -16.04 -15.76 -33.76
CA SER A 48 -17.13 -16.00 -32.83
C SER A 48 -17.39 -14.75 -32.00
N SER A 49 -18.59 -14.18 -32.07
CA SER A 49 -19.01 -13.05 -31.23
C SER A 49 -18.96 -13.37 -29.74
N LEU A 50 -19.27 -14.60 -29.36
CA LEU A 50 -19.21 -15.08 -27.99
C LEU A 50 -17.78 -15.05 -27.45
N LEU A 51 -16.80 -15.55 -28.22
CA LEU A 51 -15.38 -15.52 -27.82
C LEU A 51 -14.89 -14.10 -27.63
N CYS A 52 -15.29 -13.18 -28.50
CA CYS A 52 -14.94 -11.77 -28.39
C CYS A 52 -15.46 -11.16 -27.07
N ILE A 53 -16.71 -11.41 -26.72
CA ILE A 53 -17.32 -10.92 -25.47
C ILE A 53 -16.58 -11.51 -24.26
N VAL A 54 -16.29 -12.80 -24.24
CA VAL A 54 -15.57 -13.46 -23.14
C VAL A 54 -14.18 -12.85 -22.96
N LEU A 55 -13.43 -12.64 -24.06
CA LEU A 55 -12.11 -12.01 -23.98
C LEU A 55 -12.16 -10.57 -23.45
N GLN A 56 -13.16 -9.79 -23.84
CA GLN A 56 -13.37 -8.44 -23.32
C GLN A 56 -13.68 -8.46 -21.84
N ILE A 57 -14.54 -9.36 -21.35
CA ILE A 57 -14.86 -9.50 -19.94
C ILE A 57 -13.61 -9.88 -19.16
N VAL A 58 -12.82 -10.86 -19.62
CA VAL A 58 -11.57 -11.28 -18.99
C VAL A 58 -10.57 -10.13 -18.93
N LEU A 59 -10.44 -9.33 -19.98
CA LEU A 59 -9.57 -8.15 -19.99
C LEU A 59 -10.03 -7.10 -18.99
N VAL A 60 -11.33 -6.79 -18.94
CA VAL A 60 -11.88 -5.82 -17.97
C VAL A 60 -11.64 -6.30 -16.53
N ILE A 61 -11.92 -7.57 -16.24
CA ILE A 61 -11.66 -8.14 -14.91
C ILE A 61 -10.16 -8.05 -14.56
N SER A 62 -9.28 -8.35 -15.53
CA SER A 62 -7.83 -8.28 -15.32
C SER A 62 -7.36 -6.85 -15.02
N ILE A 63 -7.87 -5.85 -15.75
CA ILE A 63 -7.58 -4.43 -15.50
C ILE A 63 -8.06 -4.02 -14.10
N LEU A 64 -9.25 -4.45 -13.69
CA LEU A 64 -9.79 -4.16 -12.37
C LEU A 64 -8.94 -4.81 -11.27
N LEU A 65 -8.57 -6.10 -11.41
CA LEU A 65 -7.74 -6.82 -10.43
C LEU A 65 -6.36 -6.17 -10.25
N VAL A 66 -5.73 -5.70 -11.32
CA VAL A 66 -4.44 -5.01 -11.26
C VAL A 66 -4.64 -3.59 -10.75
N GLY A 67 -5.59 -2.86 -11.32
CA GLY A 67 -5.83 -1.46 -11.05
C GLY A 67 -6.30 -1.16 -9.63
N PHE A 68 -7.06 -2.05 -9.00
CA PHE A 68 -7.46 -1.94 -7.59
C PHE A 68 -6.49 -2.63 -6.63
N SER A 69 -5.39 -3.19 -7.12
CA SER A 69 -4.38 -3.75 -6.25
C SER A 69 -3.66 -2.65 -5.48
N ARG A 70 -3.76 -2.68 -4.15
CA ARG A 70 -3.02 -1.76 -3.26
C ARG A 70 -1.52 -1.72 -3.58
N ASN A 71 -0.92 -2.87 -3.88
CA ASN A 71 0.50 -2.98 -4.18
C ASN A 71 0.88 -2.42 -5.56
N PHE A 72 -0.06 -2.30 -6.49
CA PHE A 72 0.18 -1.67 -7.78
C PHE A 72 0.39 -0.15 -7.63
N TYR A 73 -0.49 0.49 -6.85
CA TYR A 73 -0.40 1.95 -6.64
C TYR A 73 0.62 2.34 -5.57
N LEU A 74 0.85 1.48 -4.59
CA LEU A 74 1.66 1.76 -3.42
C LEU A 74 2.61 0.59 -3.11
N PRO A 75 3.52 0.23 -4.03
CA PRO A 75 4.41 -0.92 -3.84
C PRO A 75 5.32 -0.78 -2.61
N PHE A 76 5.61 0.45 -2.18
CA PHE A 76 6.37 0.76 -0.96
C PHE A 76 5.61 0.44 0.34
N LEU A 77 4.32 0.14 0.28
CA LEU A 77 3.54 -0.29 1.45
C LEU A 77 3.73 -1.76 1.82
N GLY A 78 4.32 -2.57 0.93
CA GLY A 78 4.65 -3.97 1.19
C GLY A 78 5.84 -4.15 2.14
N TRP A 79 6.27 -5.38 2.32
CA TRP A 79 7.47 -5.70 3.08
C TRP A 79 8.71 -5.10 2.42
N SER A 80 9.64 -4.59 3.23
CA SER A 80 10.90 -4.07 2.74
C SER A 80 12.06 -4.47 3.64
N VAL A 81 13.21 -4.73 3.04
CA VAL A 81 14.46 -4.97 3.77
C VAL A 81 15.01 -3.64 4.24
N TYR A 82 15.19 -3.50 5.55
CA TYR A 82 15.79 -2.32 6.16
C TYR A 82 16.50 -2.73 7.46
N PRO A 83 17.69 -2.22 7.75
CA PRO A 83 18.42 -2.56 8.97
C PRO A 83 17.77 -1.88 10.20
N CYS A 84 16.61 -2.37 10.60
CA CYS A 84 15.81 -1.74 11.64
C CYS A 84 16.47 -1.71 13.02
N GLY A 85 17.49 -2.55 13.27
CA GLY A 85 18.24 -2.50 14.53
C GLY A 85 19.05 -1.22 14.73
N SER A 86 19.28 -0.44 13.68
CA SER A 86 19.99 0.84 13.71
C SER A 86 19.08 2.05 13.95
N LEU A 87 17.77 1.84 14.06
CA LEU A 87 16.83 2.94 14.26
C LEU A 87 16.92 3.46 15.70
N ALA A 88 17.28 4.72 15.81
CA ALA A 88 17.19 5.45 17.09
C ALA A 88 15.74 5.84 17.38
N GLU A 89 15.36 5.78 18.65
CA GLU A 89 14.06 6.29 19.09
C GLU A 89 13.95 7.78 18.80
N LYS A 90 12.83 8.20 18.24
CA LYS A 90 12.56 9.59 17.88
C LYS A 90 11.07 9.87 18.05
N ILE A 91 10.76 11.01 18.62
CA ILE A 91 9.41 11.58 18.69
C ILE A 91 9.45 12.89 17.89
N PRO A 92 8.48 13.16 17.00
CA PRO A 92 8.42 14.46 16.33
C PRO A 92 8.22 15.59 17.35
N ALA A 93 8.83 16.74 17.09
CA ALA A 93 8.61 17.92 17.90
C ALA A 93 7.11 18.28 17.93
N ASP A 94 6.65 18.84 19.05
CA ASP A 94 5.27 19.28 19.25
C ASP A 94 4.19 18.19 19.07
N ALA A 95 4.57 16.92 19.28
CA ALA A 95 3.63 15.81 19.25
C ALA A 95 2.55 15.98 20.33
N ASN A 96 1.30 16.03 19.91
CA ASN A 96 0.13 16.30 20.76
C ASN A 96 -0.97 15.23 20.65
N THR A 97 -0.80 14.27 19.75
CA THR A 97 -1.71 13.15 19.53
C THR A 97 -0.98 11.85 19.86
N THR A 98 -1.63 11.00 20.66
CA THR A 98 -1.04 9.74 21.13
C THR A 98 -1.97 8.58 20.82
N VAL A 99 -1.43 7.52 20.21
CA VAL A 99 -2.17 6.27 19.93
C VAL A 99 -1.32 5.09 20.37
N MET A 100 -1.91 4.15 21.08
CA MET A 100 -1.27 2.89 21.46
C MET A 100 -1.63 1.79 20.46
N VAL A 101 -0.62 1.07 19.99
CA VAL A 101 -0.79 -0.11 19.15
C VAL A 101 -0.15 -1.32 19.79
N LYS A 102 -0.75 -2.50 19.56
CA LYS A 102 -0.24 -3.77 20.06
C LYS A 102 0.60 -4.44 18.98
N VAL A 103 1.85 -4.75 19.32
CA VAL A 103 2.84 -5.39 18.44
C VAL A 103 3.58 -6.49 19.19
N GLN A 104 4.63 -7.05 18.63
CA GLN A 104 5.51 -7.97 19.35
C GLN A 104 6.29 -7.21 20.44
N PRO A 105 6.58 -7.86 21.58
CA PRO A 105 7.40 -7.23 22.63
C PRO A 105 8.80 -6.83 22.15
N ASN A 106 9.30 -5.73 22.68
CA ASN A 106 10.67 -5.25 22.50
C ASN A 106 11.11 -4.98 21.03
N VAL A 107 10.18 -4.86 20.10
CA VAL A 107 10.48 -4.50 18.69
C VAL A 107 10.40 -2.99 18.48
N ASN A 108 11.19 -2.47 17.54
CA ASN A 108 11.07 -1.10 17.10
C ASN A 108 9.86 -0.95 16.16
N VAL A 109 9.16 0.17 16.27
CA VAL A 109 8.03 0.56 15.43
C VAL A 109 8.34 1.91 14.82
N ILE A 110 8.42 1.98 13.50
CA ILE A 110 8.49 3.24 12.74
C ILE A 110 7.08 3.68 12.46
N TYR A 111 6.79 4.95 12.65
CA TYR A 111 5.47 5.50 12.38
C TYR A 111 5.56 6.89 11.76
N TRP A 112 4.54 7.27 11.01
CA TRP A 112 4.42 8.58 10.39
C TRP A 112 2.95 8.93 10.15
N ALA A 113 2.68 10.20 10.10
CA ALA A 113 1.38 10.76 9.87
C ALA A 113 1.46 11.99 8.95
N THR A 114 0.33 12.47 8.51
CA THR A 114 0.24 13.74 7.79
C THR A 114 0.58 14.91 8.71
N GLU A 115 1.03 16.00 8.12
CA GLU A 115 1.22 17.25 8.85
C GLU A 115 -0.12 17.84 9.31
N PRO A 116 -0.15 18.56 10.43
CA PRO A 116 -1.31 19.33 10.84
C PRO A 116 -1.70 20.34 9.76
N ASN A 117 -2.99 20.49 9.53
CA ASN A 117 -3.54 21.54 8.66
C ASN A 117 -4.22 22.62 9.52
N GLU A 118 -3.40 23.47 10.13
CA GLU A 118 -3.88 24.46 11.10
C GLU A 118 -4.68 25.59 10.47
N HIS A 119 -4.56 25.79 9.15
CA HIS A 119 -5.10 26.96 8.48
C HIS A 119 -6.45 26.73 7.81
N THR A 120 -6.89 25.50 7.66
CA THR A 120 -8.17 25.19 7.01
C THR A 120 -8.83 23.94 7.58
N THR A 121 -10.17 23.93 7.57
CA THR A 121 -10.97 22.73 7.90
C THR A 121 -11.11 21.77 6.70
N GLN A 122 -10.58 22.16 5.53
CA GLN A 122 -10.68 21.37 4.32
C GLN A 122 -9.57 20.31 4.28
N PRO A 123 -9.88 19.10 3.78
CA PRO A 123 -8.87 18.08 3.58
C PRO A 123 -7.76 18.56 2.63
N ILE A 124 -6.51 18.21 2.93
CA ILE A 124 -5.38 18.53 2.04
C ILE A 124 -5.62 17.85 0.67
N SER A 125 -5.30 18.55 -0.41
CA SER A 125 -5.72 18.17 -1.77
C SER A 125 -5.09 16.88 -2.29
N ASN A 126 -3.92 16.51 -1.78
CA ASN A 126 -3.17 15.32 -2.23
C ASN A 126 -2.24 14.78 -1.13
N PRO A 127 -1.75 13.53 -1.27
CA PRO A 127 -0.84 12.93 -0.29
C PRO A 127 0.52 13.61 -0.17
N TRP A 128 1.05 14.16 -1.26
CA TRP A 128 2.38 14.77 -1.29
C TRP A 128 2.45 15.98 -0.36
N ASP A 129 1.45 16.86 -0.45
CA ASP A 129 1.33 18.03 0.42
C ASP A 129 1.02 17.59 1.86
N ALA A 130 0.22 16.53 2.03
CA ALA A 130 -0.19 16.06 3.34
C ALA A 130 0.97 15.51 4.17
N TYR A 131 1.89 14.77 3.56
CA TYR A 131 3.06 14.22 4.26
C TYR A 131 4.29 15.11 4.19
N ALA A 132 4.32 16.07 3.29
CA ALA A 132 5.40 17.03 3.10
C ALA A 132 6.80 16.35 3.17
N ASN A 133 7.62 16.72 4.15
CA ASN A 133 8.96 16.16 4.36
C ASN A 133 8.98 14.94 5.32
N TYR A 134 7.83 14.41 5.72
CA TYR A 134 7.70 13.35 6.74
C TYR A 134 8.26 13.73 8.12
N ASP A 135 8.22 15.02 8.46
CA ASP A 135 8.70 15.50 9.77
C ASP A 135 7.78 15.06 10.92
N ASN A 136 6.51 14.72 10.60
CA ASN A 136 5.56 14.11 11.53
C ASN A 136 5.75 12.60 11.62
N SER A 137 6.98 12.17 11.93
CA SER A 137 7.37 10.77 12.01
C SER A 137 8.22 10.49 13.23
N GLY A 138 8.20 9.24 13.67
CA GLY A 138 8.98 8.81 14.81
C GLY A 138 9.32 7.32 14.81
N VAL A 139 10.09 6.94 15.80
CA VAL A 139 10.46 5.56 16.11
C VAL A 139 10.27 5.35 17.59
N VAL A 140 9.57 4.28 17.98
CA VAL A 140 9.38 3.88 19.36
C VAL A 140 9.68 2.39 19.52
N LYS A 141 10.22 2.01 20.67
CA LYS A 141 10.35 0.61 21.06
C LYS A 141 9.11 0.18 21.84
N ALA A 142 8.52 -0.95 21.44
CA ALA A 142 7.44 -1.57 22.21
C ALA A 142 7.95 -2.07 23.57
N ASP A 143 7.11 -1.98 24.58
CA ASP A 143 7.41 -2.50 25.91
C ASP A 143 7.42 -4.05 25.97
N ALA A 144 7.66 -4.60 27.16
CA ALA A 144 7.68 -6.04 27.41
C ALA A 144 6.31 -6.70 27.15
N ASP A 145 5.24 -5.94 27.24
CA ASP A 145 3.89 -6.39 26.96
C ASP A 145 3.50 -6.22 25.48
N GLY A 146 4.37 -5.61 24.66
CA GLY A 146 4.13 -5.35 23.25
C GLY A 146 3.28 -4.11 22.98
N ASN A 147 3.18 -3.18 23.90
CA ASN A 147 2.53 -1.90 23.66
C ASN A 147 3.53 -0.91 23.06
N ALA A 148 3.20 -0.30 21.94
CA ALA A 148 3.97 0.77 21.32
C ALA A 148 3.13 2.05 21.33
N VAL A 149 3.67 3.12 21.92
CA VAL A 149 3.00 4.41 22.06
C VAL A 149 3.46 5.33 20.94
N LEU A 150 2.64 5.48 19.91
CA LEU A 150 2.90 6.35 18.77
C LEU A 150 2.50 7.78 19.13
N ARG A 151 3.43 8.73 18.98
CA ARG A 151 3.21 10.15 19.29
C ARG A 151 3.45 10.98 18.04
N VAL A 152 2.45 11.71 17.59
CA VAL A 152 2.50 12.54 16.37
C VAL A 152 1.88 13.91 16.65
N ARG A 153 2.15 14.88 15.78
CA ARG A 153 1.33 16.09 15.70
C ARG A 153 -0.04 15.69 15.13
N ASN A 154 -1.10 16.39 15.53
CA ASN A 154 -2.48 16.08 15.12
C ASN A 154 -2.60 15.88 13.60
N PRO A 155 -2.86 14.66 13.10
CA PRO A 155 -2.83 14.40 11.66
C PRO A 155 -4.06 14.97 10.95
N SER A 156 -3.85 15.49 9.76
CA SER A 156 -4.93 16.00 8.91
C SER A 156 -5.51 14.93 7.99
N SER A 157 -6.77 15.10 7.62
CA SER A 157 -7.38 14.34 6.52
C SER A 157 -6.88 14.86 5.18
N TYR A 158 -6.84 13.99 4.17
CA TYR A 158 -6.39 14.37 2.81
C TYR A 158 -7.13 13.58 1.73
N LYS A 159 -7.05 14.07 0.49
CA LYS A 159 -7.70 13.47 -0.67
C LYS A 159 -6.76 12.57 -1.46
N VAL A 160 -7.28 11.48 -2.00
CA VAL A 160 -6.52 10.52 -2.81
C VAL A 160 -7.26 10.11 -4.06
N GLY A 161 -6.47 9.79 -5.09
CA GLY A 161 -6.96 9.21 -6.35
C GLY A 161 -7.75 10.17 -7.22
N LEU A 162 -8.13 9.69 -8.40
CA LEU A 162 -8.84 10.47 -9.42
C LEU A 162 -10.20 10.99 -8.94
N LEU A 163 -10.87 10.25 -8.05
CA LEU A 163 -12.19 10.61 -7.53
C LEU A 163 -12.12 11.49 -6.27
N SER A 164 -10.93 11.99 -5.92
CA SER A 164 -10.71 12.85 -4.74
C SER A 164 -11.33 12.30 -3.45
N LYS A 165 -11.22 10.98 -3.23
CA LYS A 165 -11.74 10.33 -2.02
C LYS A 165 -11.00 10.87 -0.80
N THR A 166 -11.73 11.40 0.17
CA THR A 166 -11.16 11.85 1.44
C THR A 166 -10.81 10.67 2.33
N LEU A 167 -9.57 10.61 2.78
CA LEU A 167 -9.10 9.72 3.83
C LEU A 167 -9.13 10.45 5.16
N LYS A 168 -9.69 9.80 6.18
CA LYS A 168 -9.70 10.31 7.55
C LYS A 168 -8.29 10.37 8.12
N SER A 169 -8.10 11.19 9.14
CA SER A 169 -6.85 11.28 9.92
C SER A 169 -6.41 9.91 10.40
N HIS A 170 -5.15 9.59 10.19
CA HIS A 170 -4.59 8.28 10.55
C HIS A 170 -3.07 8.34 10.68
N ILE A 171 -2.55 7.34 11.36
CA ILE A 171 -1.11 7.10 11.53
C ILE A 171 -0.77 5.82 10.80
N HIS A 172 0.24 5.86 9.96
CA HIS A 172 0.87 4.68 9.39
C HIS A 172 2.01 4.21 10.29
N TYR A 173 2.19 2.90 10.36
CA TYR A 173 3.33 2.33 11.07
C TYR A 173 3.81 1.03 10.44
N ARG A 174 5.09 0.71 10.67
CA ARG A 174 5.72 -0.56 10.32
C ARG A 174 6.41 -1.12 11.55
N ILE A 175 6.39 -2.43 11.67
CA ILE A 175 7.06 -3.16 12.75
C ILE A 175 8.42 -3.63 12.23
N CYS A 176 9.46 -3.40 12.98
CA CYS A 176 10.78 -3.96 12.74
C CYS A 176 10.79 -5.42 13.20
N HIS A 177 10.83 -6.35 12.28
CA HIS A 177 10.85 -7.77 12.58
C HIS A 177 12.24 -8.23 13.01
N HIS A 178 12.33 -9.30 13.80
CA HIS A 178 13.62 -9.88 14.23
C HIS A 178 14.51 -10.33 13.04
N SER A 179 13.91 -10.57 11.87
CA SER A 179 14.63 -10.86 10.63
C SER A 179 15.35 -9.64 10.02
N GLY A 180 15.19 -8.45 10.59
CA GLY A 180 15.70 -7.19 10.02
C GLY A 180 14.81 -6.61 8.92
N MET A 181 13.66 -7.22 8.63
CA MET A 181 12.70 -6.69 7.67
C MET A 181 11.65 -5.81 8.34
N LEU A 182 11.27 -4.74 7.67
CA LEU A 182 10.09 -3.96 8.04
C LEU A 182 8.82 -4.66 7.54
N SER A 183 7.82 -4.77 8.40
CA SER A 183 6.50 -5.28 8.03
C SER A 183 5.86 -4.45 6.91
N GLU A 184 4.79 -4.95 6.32
CA GLU A 184 3.89 -4.10 5.54
C GLU A 184 3.39 -2.92 6.35
N VAL A 185 2.94 -1.86 5.67
CA VAL A 185 2.36 -0.69 6.34
C VAL A 185 1.02 -1.06 6.97
N LYS A 186 0.92 -0.80 8.25
CA LYS A 186 -0.32 -0.84 9.02
C LYS A 186 -0.84 0.58 9.23
N THR A 187 -2.13 0.70 9.46
CA THR A 187 -2.79 2.00 9.62
C THR A 187 -3.71 1.96 10.82
N VAL A 188 -3.64 2.99 11.66
CA VAL A 188 -4.57 3.24 12.75
C VAL A 188 -5.20 4.62 12.58
N PHE A 189 -6.52 4.69 12.73
CA PHE A 189 -7.26 5.96 12.64
C PHE A 189 -7.27 6.67 13.98
N VAL A 190 -7.28 8.00 13.93
CA VAL A 190 -7.31 8.91 15.07
C VAL A 190 -8.51 9.84 14.96
#